data_1969a6b9bf2fffa15608db9ee02a8767
#
_entry.id   1969a6b9bf2fffa15608db9ee02a8767
#
_cell.length_a   1.000
_cell.length_b   1.000
_cell.length_c   1.000
_cell.angle_alpha   90.00
_cell.angle_beta   90.00
_cell.angle_gamma   90.00
#
_symmetry.space_group_name_H-M   'P 1'
#
loop_
_entity.id
_entity.type
_entity.pdbx_description
1 polymer ?
#
loop_
_entity_poly.entity_id
_entity_poly.type
_entity_poly.pdbx_seq_one_letter_code
_entity_poly.pdbx_strand_id
1 'polypeptide(L)'
;MAAVPLQAVFRRDFVTLLVLVDDEDTMEVVAQKVAHHVIQRRLPPQDAPMRVQYNNRVLAPEQTVSQAGILPMSFVEVFYDA
;
A
#
# COMPACT_ATOMS: atom_id res chain seq x y z
N MET A 1 -4.42 4.05 -17.12
CA MET A 1 -5.18 2.89 -16.70
C MET A 1 -4.42 1.61 -17.01
N ALA A 2 -3.40 1.34 -16.19
CA ALA A 2 -2.54 0.19 -16.40
C ALA A 2 -2.36 -0.54 -15.08
N ALA A 3 -2.38 -1.86 -15.14
CA ALA A 3 -2.16 -2.70 -13.97
C ALA A 3 -0.69 -2.66 -13.58
N VAL A 4 -0.41 -2.44 -12.29
CA VAL A 4 0.94 -2.35 -11.76
C VAL A 4 1.07 -3.34 -10.62
N PRO A 5 1.86 -4.41 -10.78
CA PRO A 5 2.12 -5.33 -9.67
C PRO A 5 3.12 -4.69 -8.70
N LEU A 6 2.82 -4.78 -7.42
CA LEU A 6 3.66 -4.26 -6.36
C LEU A 6 3.98 -5.35 -5.35
N GLN A 7 5.19 -5.30 -4.81
CA GLN A 7 5.55 -6.09 -3.63
C GLN A 7 5.19 -5.25 -2.42
N ALA A 8 4.29 -5.74 -1.57
CA ALA A 8 3.77 -4.96 -0.47
C ALA A 8 3.85 -5.74 0.84
N VAL A 9 4.17 -5.02 1.91
CA VAL A 9 4.13 -5.57 3.26
C VAL A 9 3.33 -4.61 4.13
N PHE A 10 2.52 -5.16 5.02
CA PHE A 10 1.84 -4.36 6.03
C PHE A 10 2.73 -4.36 7.29
N ARG A 11 2.98 -3.18 7.84
CA ARG A 11 3.81 -3.05 9.05
C ARG A 11 3.25 -3.92 10.17
N ARG A 12 4.10 -4.66 10.85
CA ARG A 12 3.81 -5.66 11.87
C ARG A 12 3.37 -7.00 11.30
N ASP A 13 3.17 -7.12 9.99
CA ASP A 13 3.05 -8.41 9.32
C ASP A 13 4.39 -8.72 8.67
N PHE A 14 4.73 -9.99 8.59
CA PHE A 14 6.03 -10.40 8.02
C PHE A 14 5.88 -11.12 6.69
N VAL A 15 4.70 -11.06 6.09
CA VAL A 15 4.45 -11.68 4.79
C VAL A 15 4.47 -10.59 3.73
N THR A 16 5.34 -10.75 2.73
CA THR A 16 5.34 -9.86 1.57
C THR A 16 4.34 -10.39 0.57
N LEU A 17 3.45 -9.52 0.12
CA LEU A 17 2.38 -9.85 -0.81
C LEU A 17 2.68 -9.27 -2.19
N LEU A 18 2.21 -9.96 -3.22
CA LEU A 18 2.16 -9.39 -4.57
C LEU A 18 0.74 -8.87 -4.78
N VAL A 19 0.61 -7.55 -4.91
CA VAL A 19 -0.69 -6.89 -5.02
C VAL A 19 -0.76 -6.16 -6.35
N LEU A 20 -1.85 -6.36 -7.07
CA LEU A 20 -2.07 -5.69 -8.35
C LEU A 20 -2.89 -4.43 -8.11
N VAL A 21 -2.35 -3.28 -8.51
CA VAL A 21 -3.03 -1.99 -8.41
C VAL A 21 -3.09 -1.34 -9.79
N ASP A 22 -3.85 -0.26 -9.89
CA ASP A 22 -3.93 0.54 -11.10
C ASP A 22 -3.02 1.76 -10.97
N ASP A 23 -2.44 2.23 -12.05
CA ASP A 23 -1.55 3.39 -12.03
C ASP A 23 -2.26 4.69 -11.64
N GLU A 24 -3.59 4.70 -11.73
CA GLU A 24 -4.42 5.84 -11.28
C GLU A 24 -4.95 5.66 -9.85
N ASP A 25 -4.67 4.54 -9.20
CA ASP A 25 -5.06 4.36 -7.80
C ASP A 25 -4.29 5.35 -6.92
N THR A 26 -5.01 5.95 -5.97
CA THR A 26 -4.38 6.78 -4.94
C THR A 26 -3.72 5.90 -3.88
N MET A 27 -2.83 6.50 -3.09
CA MET A 27 -2.18 5.75 -2.01
C MET A 27 -3.20 5.24 -1.00
N GLU A 28 -4.30 5.97 -0.79
CA GLU A 28 -5.39 5.49 0.05
C GLU A 28 -5.97 4.18 -0.47
N VAL A 29 -6.22 4.10 -1.78
CA VAL A 29 -6.75 2.88 -2.41
C VAL A 29 -5.71 1.76 -2.40
N VAL A 30 -4.44 2.08 -2.65
CA VAL A 30 -3.36 1.09 -2.58
C VAL A 30 -3.30 0.47 -1.18
N ALA A 31 -3.35 1.32 -0.14
CA ALA A 31 -3.34 0.83 1.24
C ALA A 31 -4.53 -0.09 1.52
N GLN A 32 -5.72 0.26 1.03
CA GLN A 32 -6.91 -0.57 1.20
C GLN A 32 -6.77 -1.92 0.51
N LYS A 33 -6.19 -1.95 -0.67
CA LYS A 33 -5.97 -3.21 -1.41
C LYS A 33 -4.98 -4.11 -0.68
N VAL A 34 -3.91 -3.54 -0.12
CA VAL A 34 -2.95 -4.31 0.67
C VAL A 34 -3.62 -4.81 1.95
N ALA A 35 -4.35 -3.93 2.64
CA ALA A 35 -5.00 -4.27 3.90
C ALA A 35 -6.03 -5.39 3.74
N HIS A 36 -6.69 -5.47 2.59
CA HIS A 36 -7.67 -6.50 2.31
C HIS A 36 -7.09 -7.91 2.50
N HIS A 37 -5.80 -8.09 2.25
CA HIS A 37 -5.14 -9.40 2.38
C HIS A 37 -4.56 -9.64 3.77
N VAL A 38 -4.55 -8.65 4.65
CA VAL A 38 -3.87 -8.72 5.95
C VAL A 38 -4.81 -8.51 7.12
N ILE A 39 -5.64 -7.45 7.05
CA ILE A 39 -6.47 -7.04 8.18
C ILE A 39 -7.60 -8.06 8.40
N GLN A 40 -7.82 -8.39 9.69
CA GLN A 40 -8.75 -9.43 10.14
C GLN A 40 -8.36 -10.84 9.70
N ARG A 41 -7.22 -10.99 9.04
CA ARG A 41 -6.65 -12.31 8.73
C ARG A 41 -5.47 -12.60 9.65
N ARG A 42 -4.52 -11.66 9.75
CA ARG A 42 -3.33 -11.79 10.59
C ARG A 42 -3.16 -10.63 11.55
N LEU A 43 -3.74 -9.47 11.24
CA LEU A 43 -3.66 -8.28 12.09
C LEU A 43 -5.06 -7.74 12.36
N PRO A 44 -5.29 -7.20 13.57
CA PRO A 44 -6.57 -6.56 13.88
C PRO A 44 -6.68 -5.20 13.18
N PRO A 45 -7.90 -4.75 12.84
CA PRO A 45 -8.09 -3.41 12.32
C PRO A 45 -7.87 -2.37 13.41
N GLN A 46 -7.44 -1.17 13.00
CA GLN A 46 -7.27 -0.03 13.91
C GLN A 46 -8.07 1.14 13.38
N ASP A 47 -8.49 2.00 14.30
CA ASP A 47 -9.22 3.22 13.95
C ASP A 47 -8.22 4.35 13.68
N ALA A 48 -7.52 4.24 12.55
CA ALA A 48 -6.50 5.19 12.14
C ALA A 48 -6.37 5.14 10.63
N PRO A 49 -5.96 6.26 10.00
CA PRO A 49 -5.71 6.25 8.56
C PRO A 49 -4.51 5.39 8.23
N MET A 50 -4.56 4.77 7.06
CA MET A 50 -3.43 4.01 6.53
C MET A 50 -2.58 4.88 5.63
N ARG A 51 -1.27 4.65 5.65
CA ARG A 51 -0.31 5.37 4.82
C ARG A 51 0.56 4.37 4.08
N VAL A 52 1.14 4.82 2.98
CA VAL A 52 2.06 4.03 2.17
C VAL A 52 3.43 4.68 2.23
N GLN A 53 4.45 3.89 2.53
CA GLN A 53 5.84 4.33 2.51
C GLN A 53 6.54 3.70 1.30
N TYR A 54 7.22 4.52 0.54
CA TYR A 54 7.97 4.11 -0.65
C TYR A 54 9.28 4.91 -0.71
N ASN A 55 10.41 4.22 -0.87
CA ASN A 55 11.74 4.85 -0.92
C ASN A 55 12.00 5.75 0.29
N ASN A 56 11.66 5.25 1.49
CA ASN A 56 11.84 5.97 2.76
C ASN A 56 11.02 7.26 2.87
N ARG A 57 9.98 7.41 2.06
CA ARG A 57 9.07 8.56 2.14
C ARG A 57 7.64 8.07 2.34
N VAL A 58 6.93 8.76 3.24
CA VAL A 58 5.50 8.53 3.42
C VAL A 58 4.78 9.38 2.37
N LEU A 59 3.98 8.73 1.54
CA LEU A 59 3.31 9.36 0.43
C LEU A 59 1.97 9.95 0.86
N ALA A 60 1.56 11.05 0.21
CA ALA A 60 0.27 11.66 0.49
C ALA A 60 -0.85 10.72 0.04
N PRO A 61 -1.96 10.63 0.81
CA PRO A 61 -3.02 9.68 0.49
C PRO A 61 -3.73 9.93 -0.84
N GLU A 62 -3.74 11.16 -1.32
CA GLU A 62 -4.36 11.52 -2.60
C GLU A 62 -3.44 11.38 -3.79
N GLN A 63 -2.16 11.08 -3.58
CA GLN A 63 -1.19 10.91 -4.64
C GLN A 63 -1.42 9.57 -5.34
N THR A 64 -1.40 9.55 -6.66
CA THR A 64 -1.59 8.31 -7.42
C THR A 64 -0.28 7.54 -7.55
N VAL A 65 -0.39 6.25 -7.92
CA VAL A 65 0.77 5.41 -8.22
C VAL A 65 1.65 6.08 -9.28
N SER A 66 1.04 6.59 -10.34
CA SER A 66 1.74 7.27 -11.41
C SER A 66 2.45 8.54 -10.92
N GLN A 67 1.76 9.36 -10.13
CA GLN A 67 2.34 10.60 -9.61
C GLN A 67 3.49 10.34 -8.65
N ALA A 68 3.42 9.26 -7.90
CA ALA A 68 4.48 8.88 -6.96
C ALA A 68 5.71 8.29 -7.65
N GLY A 69 5.60 7.96 -8.94
CA GLY A 69 6.70 7.33 -9.66
C GLY A 69 6.94 5.89 -9.28
N ILE A 70 5.92 5.21 -8.76
CA ILE A 70 6.03 3.80 -8.37
C ILE A 70 6.00 2.95 -9.64
N LEU A 71 7.03 2.13 -9.80
CA LEU A 71 7.20 1.27 -10.96
C LEU A 71 6.71 -0.15 -10.67
N PRO A 72 6.44 -0.96 -11.71
CA PRO A 72 6.08 -2.36 -11.51
C PRO A 72 7.13 -3.09 -10.67
N MET A 73 6.65 -3.96 -9.78
CA MET A 73 7.46 -4.77 -8.85
C MET A 73 8.21 -3.95 -7.79
N SER A 74 7.90 -2.67 -7.65
CA SER A 74 8.43 -1.85 -6.55
C SER A 74 7.91 -2.37 -5.21
N PHE A 75 8.71 -2.14 -4.16
CA PHE A 75 8.36 -2.54 -2.80
C PHE A 75 7.76 -1.35 -2.05
N VAL A 76 6.60 -1.56 -1.44
CA VAL A 76 5.94 -0.55 -0.62
C VAL A 76 5.58 -1.14 0.74
N GLU A 77 5.52 -0.29 1.75
CA GLU A 77 5.08 -0.67 3.09
C GLU A 77 3.84 0.13 3.46
N VAL A 78 2.81 -0.57 3.94
CA VAL A 78 1.56 0.05 4.39
C VAL A 78 1.53 -0.03 5.92
N PHE A 79 1.05 1.03 6.57
CA PHE A 79 0.96 1.09 8.03
C PHE A 79 -0.18 1.99 8.46
N TYR A 80 -0.63 1.76 9.71
CA TYR A 80 -1.57 2.68 10.34
C TYR A 80 -0.80 3.87 10.90
N ASP A 81 -1.25 5.07 10.56
CA ASP A 81 -0.68 6.32 11.05
C ASP A 81 -1.49 6.76 12.28
N ALA A 82 -1.13 6.21 13.40
CA ALA A 82 -1.84 6.44 14.66
C ALA A 82 -1.11 7.42 15.56
#